data_ffb797f6ef3e200884de8c2ae0f910db
#
_entry.id   ffb797f6ef3e200884de8c2ae0f910db
#
_cell.length_a   1.000
_cell.length_b   1.000
_cell.length_c   1.000
_cell.angle_alpha   90.00
_cell.angle_beta   90.00
_cell.angle_gamma   90.00
#
_symmetry.space_group_name_H-M   'P 1'
#
loop_
_entity.id
_entity.type
_entity.pdbx_description
1 polymer ?
#
loop_
_entity_poly.entity_id
_entity_poly.type
_entity_poly.pdbx_seq_one_letter_code
_entity_poly.pdbx_strand_id
1 'polypeptide(L)'
;MHVVHSPVLDLGTSVALLCTVDEDGSLHLAAVTSAWWTGARCVIGLPDASEVSANLRRTREVVINMPSSDQTAAVARLIRVTRRTAAPDGEPDPGYRCATDRIGILGLTPVPSETVRPPRVAECPIQLEAVLDDVHDHVPGSPLPGEVAIFEVKITRVHLDASIIMVGHQDRIDSDKWRPLMMDLR
;
A
#
# COMPACT_ATOMS: atom_id res chain seq x y z
N MET A 1 -11.37 -29.19 -16.90
CA MET A 1 -11.47 -28.42 -15.64
C MET A 1 -10.95 -29.32 -14.54
N HIS A 2 -9.97 -28.85 -13.72
CA HIS A 2 -9.42 -29.61 -12.62
C HIS A 2 -9.97 -29.09 -11.30
N VAL A 3 -10.31 -29.99 -10.39
CA VAL A 3 -10.70 -29.65 -9.02
C VAL A 3 -9.43 -29.61 -8.17
N VAL A 4 -9.16 -28.48 -7.52
CA VAL A 4 -8.00 -28.29 -6.65
C VAL A 4 -8.48 -28.23 -5.21
N HIS A 5 -7.89 -29.08 -4.37
CA HIS A 5 -8.09 -29.06 -2.92
C HIS A 5 -6.89 -28.34 -2.27
N SER A 6 -6.92 -27.02 -2.30
CA SER A 6 -5.92 -26.21 -1.60
C SER A 6 -6.59 -25.40 -0.51
N PRO A 7 -6.01 -25.34 0.71
CA PRO A 7 -6.55 -24.49 1.77
C PRO A 7 -6.36 -23.00 1.48
N VAL A 8 -5.43 -22.67 0.57
CA VAL A 8 -5.13 -21.30 0.14
C VAL A 8 -5.08 -21.26 -1.38
N LEU A 9 -5.89 -20.38 -1.98
CA LEU A 9 -5.80 -20.04 -3.40
C LEU A 9 -5.10 -18.70 -3.54
N ASP A 10 -3.94 -18.72 -4.18
CA ASP A 10 -3.22 -17.52 -4.55
C ASP A 10 -3.65 -17.11 -5.96
N LEU A 11 -4.55 -16.13 -6.03
CA LEU A 11 -5.14 -15.67 -7.29
C LEU A 11 -4.43 -14.44 -7.86
N GLY A 12 -3.35 -14.00 -7.20
CA GLY A 12 -2.71 -12.73 -7.53
C GLY A 12 -3.62 -11.52 -7.23
N THR A 13 -3.12 -10.56 -6.49
CA THR A 13 -3.84 -9.33 -6.15
C THR A 13 -3.06 -8.10 -6.55
N SER A 14 -3.75 -6.99 -6.78
CA SER A 14 -3.10 -5.72 -7.06
C SER A 14 -2.29 -5.27 -5.86
N VAL A 15 -1.06 -4.81 -6.12
CA VAL A 15 -0.23 -4.19 -5.10
C VAL A 15 -0.68 -2.77 -4.87
N ALA A 16 -0.78 -2.37 -3.61
CA ALA A 16 -0.89 -0.99 -3.19
C ALA A 16 0.31 -0.62 -2.30
N LEU A 17 0.84 0.59 -2.48
CA LEU A 17 1.87 1.17 -1.62
C LEU A 17 1.19 2.15 -0.67
N LEU A 18 1.23 1.87 0.62
CA LEU A 18 0.66 2.73 1.65
C LEU A 18 1.74 3.67 2.19
N CYS A 19 1.50 4.97 2.07
CA CYS A 19 2.29 5.99 2.74
C CYS A 19 1.58 6.44 4.02
N THR A 20 2.26 6.37 5.15
CA THR A 20 1.83 6.90 6.45
C THR A 20 2.96 7.70 7.08
N VAL A 21 2.72 8.35 8.21
CA VAL A 21 3.73 9.14 8.94
C VAL A 21 3.97 8.51 10.29
N ASP A 22 5.24 8.22 10.61
CA ASP A 22 5.70 7.67 11.89
C ASP A 22 5.59 8.72 13.02
N GLU A 23 5.83 8.32 14.28
CA GLU A 23 5.76 9.23 15.43
C GLU A 23 6.76 10.38 15.37
N ASP A 24 7.93 10.13 14.82
CA ASP A 24 8.99 11.11 14.64
C ASP A 24 8.78 12.06 13.44
N GLY A 25 7.66 11.88 12.72
CA GLY A 25 7.32 12.65 11.53
C GLY A 25 7.95 12.09 10.24
N SER A 26 8.70 11.02 10.33
CA SER A 26 9.28 10.36 9.16
C SER A 26 8.22 9.61 8.36
N LEU A 27 8.53 9.38 7.09
CA LEU A 27 7.62 8.69 6.18
C LEU A 27 7.78 7.18 6.29
N HIS A 28 6.66 6.49 6.45
CA HIS A 28 6.59 5.03 6.36
C HIS A 28 5.94 4.60 5.05
N LEU A 29 6.60 3.68 4.35
CA LEU A 29 6.11 3.09 3.09
C LEU A 29 6.02 1.57 3.23
N ALA A 30 4.86 1.02 2.94
CA ALA A 30 4.62 -0.43 2.95
C ALA A 30 3.89 -0.89 1.70
N ALA A 31 4.23 -2.08 1.20
CA ALA A 31 3.49 -2.74 0.12
C ALA A 31 2.47 -3.70 0.71
N VAL A 32 1.23 -3.61 0.24
CA VAL A 32 0.13 -4.48 0.64
C VAL A 32 -0.60 -5.03 -0.58
N THR A 33 -1.25 -6.18 -0.41
CA THR A 33 -2.08 -6.83 -1.44
C THR A 33 -3.52 -7.03 -0.99
N SER A 34 -3.84 -6.58 0.22
CA SER A 34 -5.13 -6.76 0.90
C SER A 34 -5.98 -5.49 0.87
N ALA A 35 -5.98 -4.76 -0.26
CA ALA A 35 -6.81 -3.57 -0.47
C ALA A 35 -7.97 -3.87 -1.41
N TRP A 36 -9.16 -3.42 -1.03
CA TRP A 36 -10.39 -3.61 -1.80
C TRP A 36 -11.24 -2.34 -1.82
N TRP A 37 -11.88 -2.06 -2.97
CA TRP A 37 -12.55 -0.79 -3.24
C TRP A 37 -14.07 -0.95 -3.29
N THR A 38 -14.77 0.01 -2.72
CA THR A 38 -16.22 0.13 -2.83
C THR A 38 -16.63 1.60 -2.92
N GLY A 39 -16.90 2.08 -4.12
CA GLY A 39 -17.19 3.49 -4.36
C GLY A 39 -16.02 4.41 -3.93
N ALA A 40 -16.29 5.37 -3.06
CA ALA A 40 -15.29 6.29 -2.50
C ALA A 40 -14.59 5.75 -1.23
N ARG A 41 -14.67 4.46 -0.98
CA ARG A 41 -14.08 3.80 0.19
C ARG A 41 -13.12 2.71 -0.24
N CYS A 42 -12.12 2.47 0.59
CA CYS A 42 -11.22 1.34 0.47
C CYS A 42 -11.17 0.59 1.80
N VAL A 43 -11.19 -0.72 1.73
CA VAL A 43 -10.99 -1.62 2.86
C VAL A 43 -9.60 -2.21 2.75
N ILE A 44 -8.82 -2.15 3.83
CA ILE A 44 -7.43 -2.61 3.87
C ILE A 44 -7.26 -3.58 5.03
N GLY A 45 -6.86 -4.81 4.74
CA GLY A 45 -6.48 -5.78 5.76
C GLY A 45 -5.00 -5.62 6.12
N LEU A 46 -4.68 -5.40 7.39
CA LEU A 46 -3.31 -5.21 7.87
C LEU A 46 -3.04 -6.08 9.10
N PRO A 47 -1.81 -6.60 9.29
CA PRO A 47 -1.39 -7.13 10.58
C PRO A 47 -1.52 -6.04 11.65
N ASP A 48 -2.22 -6.33 12.74
CA ASP A 48 -2.51 -5.33 13.77
C ASP A 48 -1.23 -4.76 14.40
N ALA A 49 -0.21 -5.58 14.56
CA ALA A 49 1.10 -5.19 15.09
C ALA A 49 2.00 -4.45 14.06
N SER A 50 1.50 -4.09 12.86
CA SER A 50 2.32 -3.40 11.86
C SER A 50 2.43 -1.90 12.14
N GLU A 51 3.54 -1.29 11.73
CA GLU A 51 3.76 0.17 11.80
C GLU A 51 2.65 0.95 11.06
N VAL A 52 2.19 0.44 9.91
CA VAL A 52 1.09 1.06 9.16
C VAL A 52 -0.19 1.08 9.99
N SER A 53 -0.52 -0.01 10.69
CA SER A 53 -1.68 -0.09 11.58
C SER A 53 -1.58 0.91 12.72
N ALA A 54 -0.43 0.98 13.38
CA ALA A 54 -0.17 1.95 14.45
C ALA A 54 -0.29 3.39 13.94
N ASN A 55 0.32 3.69 12.79
CA ASN A 55 0.27 5.01 12.19
C ASN A 55 -1.15 5.41 11.77
N LEU A 56 -1.91 4.50 11.14
CA LEU A 56 -3.31 4.74 10.75
C LEU A 56 -4.20 5.03 11.96
N ARG A 57 -4.05 4.27 13.04
CA ARG A 57 -4.81 4.52 14.27
C ARG A 57 -4.49 5.89 14.87
N ARG A 58 -3.22 6.28 14.87
CA ARG A 58 -2.73 7.52 15.47
C ARG A 58 -3.04 8.75 14.61
N THR A 59 -2.76 8.70 13.30
CA THR A 59 -2.84 9.87 12.41
C THR A 59 -4.16 9.98 11.69
N ARG A 60 -4.85 8.87 11.48
CA ARG A 60 -6.06 8.71 10.70
C ARG A 60 -5.90 9.10 9.22
N GLU A 61 -4.68 9.13 8.71
CA GLU A 61 -4.35 9.58 7.36
C GLU A 61 -3.47 8.56 6.64
N VAL A 62 -3.73 8.35 5.35
CA VAL A 62 -2.96 7.47 4.49
C VAL A 62 -3.03 7.95 3.04
N VAL A 63 -1.96 7.70 2.29
CA VAL A 63 -1.99 7.74 0.83
C VAL A 63 -1.83 6.34 0.29
N ILE A 64 -2.73 5.94 -0.59
CA ILE A 64 -2.72 4.66 -1.27
C ILE A 64 -2.24 4.89 -2.70
N ASN A 65 -1.04 4.43 -3.01
CA ASN A 65 -0.45 4.57 -4.34
C ASN A 65 -0.54 3.24 -5.06
N MET A 66 -1.06 3.25 -6.28
CA MET A 66 -1.20 2.05 -7.11
C MET A 66 -0.07 2.02 -8.15
N PRO A 67 0.95 1.17 -7.95
CA PRO A 67 2.04 1.05 -8.90
C PRO A 67 1.60 0.33 -10.18
N SER A 68 2.19 0.72 -11.31
CA SER A 68 2.11 -0.05 -12.54
C SER A 68 3.19 -1.15 -12.57
N SER A 69 3.13 -2.01 -13.58
CA SER A 69 4.15 -3.05 -13.82
C SER A 69 5.58 -2.48 -13.95
N ASP A 70 5.73 -1.20 -14.29
CA ASP A 70 7.04 -0.55 -14.43
C ASP A 70 7.75 -0.37 -13.09
N GLN A 71 7.00 -0.33 -11.96
CA GLN A 71 7.56 -0.22 -10.61
C GLN A 71 7.91 -1.57 -9.96
N THR A 72 7.86 -2.67 -10.71
CA THR A 72 8.14 -4.03 -10.18
C THR A 72 9.46 -4.11 -9.41
N ALA A 73 10.54 -3.52 -9.95
CA ALA A 73 11.85 -3.55 -9.31
C ALA A 73 11.90 -2.77 -7.99
N ALA A 74 11.22 -1.61 -7.90
CA ALA A 74 11.14 -0.80 -6.69
C ALA A 74 10.34 -1.52 -5.61
N VAL A 75 9.17 -2.07 -5.96
CA VAL A 75 8.31 -2.83 -5.04
C VAL A 75 9.01 -4.08 -4.54
N ALA A 76 9.71 -4.83 -5.41
CA ALA A 76 10.47 -6.01 -4.99
C ALA A 76 11.60 -5.65 -4.01
N ARG A 77 12.26 -4.50 -4.18
CA ARG A 77 13.25 -3.99 -3.20
C ARG A 77 12.57 -3.65 -1.87
N LEU A 78 11.45 -2.94 -1.90
CA LEU A 78 10.69 -2.58 -0.69
C LEU A 78 10.33 -3.82 0.13
N ILE A 79 9.76 -4.86 -0.49
CA ILE A 79 9.37 -6.10 0.17
C ILE A 79 10.57 -6.80 0.82
N ARG A 80 11.73 -6.83 0.15
CA ARG A 80 12.95 -7.43 0.71
C ARG A 80 13.44 -6.70 1.95
N VAL A 81 13.36 -5.38 1.96
CA VAL A 81 13.75 -4.55 3.09
C VAL A 81 12.80 -4.78 4.28
N THR A 82 11.50 -4.75 4.04
CA THR A 82 10.49 -4.98 5.08
C THR A 82 10.59 -6.37 5.71
N ARG A 83 10.87 -7.42 4.91
CA ARG A 83 11.09 -8.79 5.43
C ARG A 83 12.33 -8.93 6.30
N ARG A 84 13.40 -8.18 6.03
CA ARG A 84 14.63 -8.21 6.84
C ARG A 84 14.44 -7.55 8.21
N THR A 85 13.65 -6.50 8.31
CA THR A 85 13.35 -5.83 9.59
C THR A 85 12.37 -6.62 10.44
N ALA A 86 11.58 -7.51 9.86
CA ALA A 86 10.63 -8.38 10.58
C ALA A 86 11.22 -9.71 11.05
N ALA A 87 12.49 -10.01 10.78
CA ALA A 87 13.13 -11.25 11.23
C ALA A 87 13.46 -11.19 12.73
N PRO A 88 13.03 -12.19 13.55
CA PRO A 88 13.22 -12.16 15.00
C PRO A 88 14.68 -12.16 15.47
N ASP A 89 15.63 -12.53 14.62
CA ASP A 89 17.05 -12.65 14.95
C ASP A 89 17.95 -11.68 14.14
N GLY A 90 17.36 -10.73 13.41
CA GLY A 90 18.11 -9.77 12.60
C GLY A 90 18.41 -8.50 13.39
N GLU A 91 19.69 -8.22 13.67
CA GLU A 91 20.07 -6.85 14.04
C GLU A 91 19.62 -5.90 12.92
N PRO A 92 18.90 -4.80 13.26
CA PRO A 92 18.49 -3.82 12.27
C PRO A 92 19.75 -3.25 11.60
N ASP A 93 19.80 -3.32 10.27
CA ASP A 93 20.90 -2.74 9.50
C ASP A 93 20.98 -1.24 9.85
N PRO A 94 22.10 -0.78 10.45
CA PRO A 94 22.24 0.61 10.90
C PRO A 94 22.14 1.64 9.76
N GLY A 95 22.17 1.21 8.49
CA GLY A 95 21.99 2.06 7.30
C GLY A 95 20.54 2.50 7.04
N TYR A 96 19.53 1.95 7.74
CA TYR A 96 18.12 2.17 7.45
C TYR A 96 17.39 3.11 8.43
N ARG A 97 18.09 3.99 9.11
CA ARG A 97 17.50 4.85 10.16
C ARG A 97 16.79 6.11 9.67
N CYS A 98 16.78 6.42 8.37
CA CYS A 98 16.10 7.63 7.87
C CYS A 98 15.02 7.24 6.85
N ALA A 99 13.76 7.48 7.17
CA ALA A 99 12.63 7.10 6.34
C ALA A 99 12.55 7.88 5.02
N THR A 100 13.08 9.09 4.97
CA THR A 100 13.21 9.89 3.75
C THR A 100 14.16 9.20 2.77
N ASP A 101 15.21 8.55 3.26
CA ASP A 101 16.14 7.76 2.44
C ASP A 101 15.51 6.48 1.87
N ARG A 102 14.53 5.87 2.56
CA ARG A 102 13.90 4.63 2.06
C ARG A 102 13.25 4.82 0.70
N ILE A 103 12.54 5.91 0.48
CA ILE A 103 11.91 6.21 -0.80
C ILE A 103 12.95 6.48 -1.89
N GLY A 104 13.96 7.30 -1.60
CA GLY A 104 15.05 7.59 -2.53
C GLY A 104 15.86 6.36 -2.94
N ILE A 105 16.21 5.49 -1.98
CA ILE A 105 16.91 4.21 -2.24
C ILE A 105 16.08 3.28 -3.13
N LEU A 106 14.75 3.36 -3.04
CA LEU A 106 13.86 2.58 -3.90
C LEU A 106 13.73 3.18 -5.31
N GLY A 107 14.23 4.39 -5.55
CA GLY A 107 14.06 5.12 -6.79
C GLY A 107 12.63 5.66 -6.96
N LEU A 108 11.97 5.94 -5.84
CA LEU A 108 10.64 6.54 -5.77
C LEU A 108 10.76 8.00 -5.29
N THR A 109 9.87 8.85 -5.75
CA THR A 109 9.88 10.28 -5.45
C THR A 109 8.64 10.67 -4.64
N PRO A 110 8.79 11.14 -3.39
CA PRO A 110 7.67 11.64 -2.63
C PRO A 110 7.23 13.00 -3.17
N VAL A 111 5.93 13.19 -3.35
CA VAL A 111 5.32 14.47 -3.72
C VAL A 111 4.25 14.85 -2.70
N PRO A 112 4.12 16.15 -2.35
CA PRO A 112 3.15 16.59 -1.35
C PRO A 112 1.71 16.20 -1.71
N SER A 113 0.95 15.78 -0.71
CA SER A 113 -0.50 15.58 -0.79
C SER A 113 -1.23 16.91 -0.63
N GLU A 114 -2.52 16.93 -0.99
CA GLU A 114 -3.36 18.13 -0.91
C GLU A 114 -4.29 18.10 0.32
N THR A 115 -4.71 16.92 0.78
CA THR A 115 -5.73 16.78 1.83
C THR A 115 -5.26 16.03 3.07
N VAL A 116 -4.09 15.36 3.00
CA VAL A 116 -3.50 14.59 4.10
C VAL A 116 -2.00 14.87 4.21
N ARG A 117 -1.38 14.53 5.34
CA ARG A 117 0.06 14.74 5.58
C ARG A 117 0.98 13.76 4.86
N PRO A 118 0.68 12.44 4.82
CA PRO A 118 1.54 11.51 4.11
C PRO A 118 1.67 11.90 2.64
N PRO A 119 2.87 11.88 2.05
CA PRO A 119 3.07 12.22 0.65
C PRO A 119 2.59 11.11 -0.29
N ARG A 120 2.35 11.49 -1.53
CA ARG A 120 2.12 10.60 -2.66
C ARG A 120 3.45 10.11 -3.24
N VAL A 121 3.42 9.06 -4.04
CA VAL A 121 4.57 8.53 -4.80
C VAL A 121 4.39 8.91 -6.27
N ALA A 122 5.28 9.76 -6.80
CA ALA A 122 5.14 10.35 -8.14
C ALA A 122 5.07 9.31 -9.26
N GLU A 123 5.80 8.20 -9.13
CA GLU A 123 5.88 7.15 -10.14
C GLU A 123 4.63 6.26 -10.20
N CYS A 124 3.72 6.35 -9.23
CA CYS A 124 2.48 5.59 -9.21
C CYS A 124 1.40 6.31 -10.01
N PRO A 125 0.86 5.71 -11.10
CA PRO A 125 -0.10 6.38 -11.97
C PRO A 125 -1.45 6.70 -11.30
N ILE A 126 -1.78 6.03 -10.20
CA ILE A 126 -2.97 6.32 -9.39
C ILE A 126 -2.52 6.56 -7.97
N GLN A 127 -2.94 7.68 -7.38
CA GLN A 127 -2.62 8.05 -6.02
C GLN A 127 -3.91 8.52 -5.34
N LEU A 128 -4.23 7.94 -4.19
CA LEU A 128 -5.48 8.15 -3.48
C LEU A 128 -5.16 8.67 -2.07
N GLU A 129 -5.53 9.91 -1.80
CA GLU A 129 -5.47 10.46 -0.44
C GLU A 129 -6.70 10.02 0.31
N ALA A 130 -6.54 9.54 1.54
CA ALA A 130 -7.62 8.96 2.30
C ALA A 130 -7.50 9.25 3.80
N VAL A 131 -8.64 9.25 4.46
CA VAL A 131 -8.75 9.34 5.91
C VAL A 131 -9.42 8.09 6.47
N LEU A 132 -8.97 7.66 7.64
CA LEU A 132 -9.54 6.53 8.35
C LEU A 132 -10.98 6.86 8.77
N ASP A 133 -11.92 6.01 8.37
CA ASP A 133 -13.33 6.10 8.73
C ASP A 133 -13.63 5.19 9.92
N ASP A 134 -13.31 3.90 9.80
CA ASP A 134 -13.55 2.90 10.84
C ASP A 134 -12.43 1.84 10.91
N VAL A 135 -12.36 1.13 12.05
CA VAL A 135 -11.45 0.01 12.27
C VAL A 135 -12.21 -1.15 12.87
N HIS A 136 -12.11 -2.30 12.21
CA HIS A 136 -12.66 -3.56 12.70
C HIS A 136 -11.52 -4.41 13.26
N ASP A 137 -11.37 -4.38 14.58
CA ASP A 137 -10.38 -5.18 15.26
C ASP A 137 -10.81 -6.64 15.31
N HIS A 138 -9.86 -7.52 15.20
CA HIS A 138 -10.01 -8.96 15.33
C HIS A 138 -10.93 -9.61 14.27
N VAL A 139 -10.31 -10.26 13.29
CA VAL A 139 -10.97 -11.20 12.39
C VAL A 139 -10.83 -12.62 12.96
N PRO A 140 -11.86 -13.17 13.62
CA PRO A 140 -11.78 -14.51 14.21
C PRO A 140 -11.43 -15.58 13.17
N GLY A 141 -10.47 -16.45 13.50
CA GLY A 141 -10.10 -17.56 12.63
C GLY A 141 -9.20 -17.19 11.45
N SER A 142 -8.55 -16.03 11.48
CA SER A 142 -7.52 -15.68 10.49
C SER A 142 -6.42 -16.75 10.46
N PRO A 143 -6.08 -17.30 9.28
CA PRO A 143 -4.97 -18.26 9.15
C PRO A 143 -3.60 -17.60 9.20
N LEU A 144 -3.53 -16.26 9.25
CA LEU A 144 -2.28 -15.54 9.29
C LEU A 144 -1.70 -15.52 10.72
N PRO A 145 -0.39 -15.65 10.88
CA PRO A 145 0.26 -15.48 12.18
C PRO A 145 0.07 -14.03 12.65
N GLY A 146 -0.57 -13.87 13.81
CA GLY A 146 -0.95 -12.58 14.37
C GLY A 146 -2.40 -12.18 14.07
N GLU A 147 -2.88 -11.20 14.81
CA GLU A 147 -4.21 -10.65 14.61
C GLU A 147 -4.20 -9.73 13.36
N VAL A 148 -5.24 -9.82 12.54
CA VAL A 148 -5.46 -8.95 11.38
C VAL A 148 -6.59 -7.99 11.73
N ALA A 149 -6.34 -6.70 11.57
CA ALA A 149 -7.36 -5.65 11.62
C ALA A 149 -7.77 -5.22 10.21
N ILE A 150 -9.03 -4.83 10.06
CA ILE A 150 -9.58 -4.27 8.84
C ILE A 150 -9.76 -2.78 9.04
N PHE A 151 -9.12 -2.00 8.19
CA PHE A 151 -9.21 -0.54 8.17
C PHE A 151 -10.11 -0.10 7.02
N GLU A 152 -11.17 0.62 7.32
CA GLU A 152 -12.02 1.26 6.34
C GLU A 152 -11.60 2.72 6.19
N VAL A 153 -11.20 3.12 4.99
CA VAL A 153 -10.75 4.48 4.70
C VAL A 153 -11.63 5.12 3.64
N LYS A 154 -11.90 6.41 3.82
CA LYS A 154 -12.65 7.25 2.88
C LYS A 154 -11.66 8.02 2.01
N ILE A 155 -11.79 7.87 0.68
CA ILE A 155 -10.99 8.62 -0.29
C ILE A 155 -11.41 10.08 -0.30
N THR A 156 -10.47 10.98 -0.10
CA THR A 156 -10.66 12.43 -0.09
C THR A 156 -10.21 13.10 -1.38
N ARG A 157 -9.21 12.50 -2.05
CA ARG A 157 -8.66 13.00 -3.31
C ARG A 157 -8.13 11.85 -4.17
N VAL A 158 -8.34 11.95 -5.47
CA VAL A 158 -7.81 11.01 -6.47
C VAL A 158 -6.91 11.78 -7.42
N HIS A 159 -5.68 11.30 -7.63
CA HIS A 159 -4.75 11.79 -8.63
C HIS A 159 -4.53 10.70 -9.67
N LEU A 160 -4.70 11.04 -10.95
CA LEU A 160 -4.51 10.13 -12.08
C LEU A 160 -3.43 10.70 -13.00
N ASP A 161 -2.49 9.87 -13.40
CA ASP A 161 -1.54 10.23 -14.44
C ASP A 161 -2.26 10.36 -15.80
N ALA A 162 -1.94 11.40 -16.55
CA ALA A 162 -2.57 11.66 -17.84
C ALA A 162 -2.36 10.53 -18.86
N SER A 163 -1.26 9.76 -18.74
CA SER A 163 -0.95 8.64 -19.62
C SER A 163 -1.96 7.51 -19.57
N ILE A 164 -2.63 7.31 -18.42
CA ILE A 164 -3.64 6.26 -18.23
C ILE A 164 -5.07 6.74 -18.38
N ILE A 165 -5.29 8.03 -18.68
CA ILE A 165 -6.63 8.59 -18.88
C ILE A 165 -7.11 8.30 -20.30
N MET A 166 -8.39 7.94 -20.42
CA MET A 166 -9.06 7.73 -21.69
C MET A 166 -9.18 9.06 -22.45
N VAL A 167 -8.84 9.04 -23.75
CA VAL A 167 -8.90 10.23 -24.61
C VAL A 167 -10.32 10.83 -24.60
N GLY A 168 -10.40 12.14 -24.34
CA GLY A 168 -11.66 12.87 -24.27
C GLY A 168 -12.38 12.80 -22.91
N HIS A 169 -11.80 12.16 -21.91
CA HIS A 169 -12.30 12.09 -20.53
C HIS A 169 -11.28 12.65 -19.55
N GLN A 170 -11.74 13.14 -18.39
CA GLN A 170 -10.85 13.65 -17.34
C GLN A 170 -10.72 12.68 -16.13
N ASP A 171 -11.67 11.77 -15.99
CA ASP A 171 -11.89 10.92 -14.83
C ASP A 171 -12.04 9.42 -15.14
N ARG A 172 -11.82 9.03 -16.41
CA ARG A 172 -11.93 7.63 -16.82
C ARG A 172 -10.58 7.04 -17.14
N ILE A 173 -10.27 5.96 -16.44
CA ILE A 173 -9.07 5.16 -16.68
C ILE A 173 -9.27 4.34 -17.96
N ASP A 174 -8.29 4.38 -18.84
CA ASP A 174 -8.20 3.59 -20.05
C ASP A 174 -7.68 2.18 -19.69
N SER A 175 -8.53 1.19 -19.79
CA SER A 175 -8.19 -0.22 -19.45
C SER A 175 -7.09 -0.80 -20.32
N ASP A 176 -6.86 -0.24 -21.51
CA ASP A 176 -5.80 -0.69 -22.41
C ASP A 176 -4.43 -0.11 -22.05
N LYS A 177 -4.40 0.97 -21.28
CA LYS A 177 -3.18 1.64 -20.82
C LYS A 177 -2.83 1.32 -19.40
N TRP A 178 -3.82 1.15 -18.52
CA TRP A 178 -3.60 0.84 -17.12
C TRP A 178 -3.09 -0.60 -16.95
N ARG A 179 -1.89 -0.75 -16.42
CA ARG A 179 -1.22 -2.02 -16.16
C ARG A 179 -0.87 -2.11 -14.68
N PRO A 180 -1.83 -2.45 -13.80
CA PRO A 180 -1.56 -2.58 -12.37
C PRO A 180 -0.49 -3.62 -12.10
N LEU A 181 0.39 -3.35 -11.13
CA LEU A 181 1.29 -4.36 -10.61
C LEU A 181 0.49 -5.39 -9.83
N MET A 182 0.58 -6.63 -10.24
CA MET A 182 -0.01 -7.78 -9.56
C MET A 182 1.07 -8.55 -8.82
N MET A 183 0.77 -9.04 -7.64
CA MET A 183 1.68 -9.89 -6.87
C MET A 183 1.04 -11.27 -6.69
N ASP A 184 1.86 -12.29 -6.99
CA ASP A 184 1.63 -13.68 -6.60
C ASP A 184 2.51 -13.94 -5.37
N LEU A 185 1.93 -14.35 -4.27
CA LEU A 185 2.61 -14.54 -2.98
C LEU A 185 3.33 -15.90 -2.86
N ARG A 186 3.64 -16.56 -3.98
CA ARG A 186 4.43 -17.79 -4.00
C ARG A 186 5.87 -17.62 -3.59
#